data_cda326bb100eb6eeea7c2cba01bd929d
#
_entry.id   cda326bb100eb6eeea7c2cba01bd929d
#
_cell.length_a   1.000
_cell.length_b   1.000
_cell.length_c   1.000
_cell.angle_alpha   90.00
_cell.angle_beta   90.00
_cell.angle_gamma   90.00
#
_symmetry.space_group_name_H-M   'P 1'
#
loop_
_entity.id
_entity.type
_entity.pdbx_description
1 polymer ?
#
loop_
_entity_poly.entity_id
_entity_poly.type
_entity_poly.pdbx_seq_one_letter_code
_entity_poly.pdbx_strand_id
1 'polypeptide(L)'
;PYRIYTPEDKKFRYIRDSILNRAEYERIMDHMIKYSGLEPKQLYGLLWINQKHTKKLSELGHVIGLHSHTHPTDLKKLPEKQQRYEY
;
A
#
# COMPACT_ATOMS: atom_id res chain seq x y z
N PRO A 1 -18.68 4.18 -10.13
CA PRO A 1 -18.18 3.01 -9.41
C PRO A 1 -17.62 3.32 -8.02
N TYR A 2 -17.39 4.57 -7.64
CA TYR A 2 -16.74 4.94 -6.36
C TYR A 2 -17.69 5.67 -5.39
N ARG A 3 -18.91 5.13 -5.20
CA ARG A 3 -19.93 5.72 -4.29
C ARG A 3 -19.53 5.73 -2.82
N ILE A 4 -18.58 4.87 -2.44
CA ILE A 4 -18.09 4.71 -1.05
C ILE A 4 -17.02 5.73 -0.66
N TYR A 5 -16.45 6.47 -1.61
CA TYR A 5 -15.38 7.43 -1.33
C TYR A 5 -15.94 8.84 -1.14
N THR A 6 -15.43 9.54 -0.11
CA THR A 6 -15.69 10.96 0.10
C THR A 6 -15.13 11.80 -1.05
N PRO A 7 -15.53 13.06 -1.21
CA PRO A 7 -14.89 13.97 -2.17
C PRO A 7 -13.38 14.10 -1.97
N GLU A 8 -12.92 14.12 -0.72
CA GLU A 8 -11.51 14.20 -0.33
C GLU A 8 -10.75 12.93 -0.74
N ASP A 9 -11.32 11.75 -0.51
CA ASP A 9 -10.75 10.48 -0.96
C ASP A 9 -10.59 10.43 -2.48
N LYS A 10 -11.59 10.89 -3.22
CA LYS A 10 -11.55 10.94 -4.68
C LYS A 10 -10.44 11.87 -5.16
N LYS A 11 -10.33 13.05 -4.55
CA LYS A 11 -9.28 14.03 -4.86
C LYS A 11 -7.90 13.49 -4.56
N PHE A 12 -7.72 12.88 -3.39
CA PHE A 12 -6.46 12.24 -3.01
C PHE A 12 -6.04 11.16 -4.00
N ARG A 13 -6.97 10.26 -4.36
CA ARG A 13 -6.72 9.18 -5.33
C ARG A 13 -6.36 9.73 -6.71
N TYR A 14 -7.06 10.75 -7.18
CA TYR A 14 -6.74 11.39 -8.45
C TYR A 14 -5.33 11.99 -8.45
N ILE A 15 -4.96 12.70 -7.40
CA ILE A 15 -3.62 13.29 -7.27
C ILE A 15 -2.55 12.19 -7.26
N ARG A 16 -2.75 11.14 -6.45
CA ARG A 16 -1.82 10.00 -6.36
C ARG A 16 -1.65 9.27 -7.70
N ASP A 17 -2.75 9.01 -8.40
CA ASP A 17 -2.78 8.09 -9.55
C ASP A 17 -2.54 8.79 -10.89
N SER A 18 -2.79 10.12 -10.96
CA SER A 18 -2.80 10.85 -12.22
C SER A 18 -1.87 12.05 -12.27
N ILE A 19 -1.48 12.59 -11.11
CA ILE A 19 -0.68 13.83 -11.05
C ILE A 19 0.75 13.53 -10.59
N LEU A 20 0.90 12.78 -9.49
CA LEU A 20 2.22 12.51 -8.91
C LEU A 20 2.88 11.29 -9.56
N ASN A 21 4.19 11.38 -9.76
CA ASN A 21 4.99 10.19 -9.95
C ASN A 21 5.29 9.52 -8.59
N ARG A 22 5.84 8.30 -8.65
CA ARG A 22 6.10 7.50 -7.45
C ARG A 22 7.00 8.21 -6.43
N ALA A 23 8.09 8.82 -6.87
CA ALA A 23 9.04 9.48 -5.99
C ALA A 23 8.44 10.72 -5.31
N GLU A 24 7.64 11.49 -6.04
CA GLU A 24 6.90 12.63 -5.48
C GLU A 24 5.89 12.18 -4.44
N TYR A 25 5.14 11.13 -4.73
CA TYR A 25 4.18 10.56 -3.80
C TYR A 25 4.86 10.10 -2.50
N GLU A 26 5.92 9.30 -2.60
CA GLU A 26 6.67 8.80 -1.44
C GLU A 26 7.22 9.95 -0.59
N ARG A 27 7.83 10.95 -1.21
CA ARG A 27 8.35 12.13 -0.52
C ARG A 27 7.26 12.90 0.25
N ILE A 28 6.08 13.05 -0.36
CA ILE A 28 4.95 13.73 0.30
C ILE A 28 4.45 12.88 1.47
N MET A 29 4.29 11.58 1.31
CA MET A 29 3.84 10.69 2.38
C MET A 29 4.82 10.65 3.55
N ASP A 30 6.11 10.57 3.30
CA ASP A 30 7.15 10.63 4.33
C ASP A 30 7.09 11.96 5.11
N HIS A 31 6.88 13.08 4.40
CA HIS A 31 6.73 14.38 5.03
C HIS A 31 5.48 14.45 5.91
N MET A 32 4.35 13.91 5.43
CA MET A 32 3.10 13.87 6.20
C MET A 32 3.23 13.00 7.46
N ILE A 33 3.87 11.82 7.35
CA ILE A 33 4.13 10.94 8.50
C ILE A 33 5.00 11.66 9.53
N LYS A 34 6.09 12.27 9.08
CA LYS A 34 6.98 13.06 9.95
C LYS A 34 6.26 14.22 10.62
N TYR A 35 5.43 14.95 9.89
CA TYR A 35 4.65 16.07 10.41
C TYR A 35 3.58 15.64 11.41
N SER A 36 3.00 14.44 11.24
CA SER A 36 2.00 13.90 12.15
C SER A 36 2.55 13.50 13.53
N GLY A 37 3.89 13.43 13.69
CA GLY A 37 4.54 12.95 14.91
C GLY A 37 4.40 11.45 15.16
N LEU A 38 3.88 10.69 14.19
CA LEU A 38 3.79 9.23 14.29
C LEU A 38 5.17 8.58 14.06
N GLU A 39 5.50 7.62 14.92
CA GLU A 39 6.67 6.77 14.75
C GLU A 39 6.24 5.44 14.09
N PRO A 40 6.54 5.20 12.81
CA PRO A 40 6.09 3.99 12.09
C PRO A 40 6.48 2.70 12.79
N LYS A 41 7.65 2.66 13.42
CA LYS A 41 8.13 1.47 14.15
C LYS A 41 7.22 1.04 15.29
N GLN A 42 6.55 1.99 15.95
CA GLN A 42 5.59 1.69 17.02
C GLN A 42 4.31 1.06 16.49
N LEU A 43 4.00 1.27 15.22
CA LEU A 43 2.79 0.78 14.59
C LEU A 43 2.96 -0.60 13.94
N TYR A 44 4.18 -1.08 13.72
CA TYR A 44 4.43 -2.33 13.01
C TYR A 44 3.74 -3.54 13.67
N GLY A 45 3.77 -3.62 14.99
CA GLY A 45 3.11 -4.70 15.73
C GLY A 45 1.58 -4.65 15.70
N LEU A 46 1.01 -3.49 15.40
CA LEU A 46 -0.44 -3.27 15.38
C LEU A 46 -1.04 -3.38 13.97
N LEU A 47 -0.29 -2.96 12.94
CA LEU A 47 -0.80 -2.82 11.58
C LEU A 47 -0.34 -3.91 10.62
N TRP A 48 0.80 -4.54 10.90
CA TRP A 48 1.37 -5.55 10.00
C TRP A 48 1.22 -6.96 10.54
N ILE A 49 0.77 -7.85 9.67
CA ILE A 49 0.81 -9.29 9.97
C ILE A 49 2.23 -9.80 9.74
N ASN A 50 2.64 -10.74 10.58
CA ASN A 50 3.92 -11.44 10.46
C ASN A 50 3.70 -12.91 10.08
N GLN A 51 4.78 -13.65 9.87
CA GLN A 51 4.73 -15.06 9.47
C GLN A 51 3.92 -15.93 10.46
N LYS A 52 3.97 -15.65 11.76
CA LYS A 52 3.18 -16.41 12.76
C LYS A 52 1.68 -16.15 12.57
N HIS A 53 1.29 -14.90 12.29
CA HIS A 53 -0.11 -14.56 12.02
C HIS A 53 -0.59 -15.24 10.73
N THR A 54 0.22 -15.23 9.68
CA THR A 54 -0.09 -15.86 8.40
C THR A 54 -0.30 -17.38 8.59
N LYS A 55 0.61 -18.04 9.32
CA LYS A 55 0.48 -19.47 9.64
C LYS A 55 -0.80 -19.77 10.40
N LYS A 56 -1.11 -19.00 11.45
CA LYS A 56 -2.32 -19.16 12.25
C LYS A 56 -3.60 -18.98 11.41
N LEU A 57 -3.63 -17.99 10.52
CA LEU A 57 -4.76 -17.80 9.60
C LEU A 57 -4.95 -19.00 8.68
N SER A 58 -3.87 -19.55 8.12
CA SER A 58 -3.91 -20.76 7.29
C SER A 58 -4.42 -21.97 8.09
N GLU A 59 -3.97 -22.17 9.32
CA GLU A 59 -4.42 -23.25 10.20
C GLU A 59 -5.92 -23.12 10.56
N LEU A 60 -6.47 -21.91 10.57
CA LEU A 60 -7.89 -21.64 10.75
C LEU A 60 -8.72 -21.80 9.47
N GLY A 61 -8.14 -22.25 8.37
CA GLY A 61 -8.82 -22.52 7.11
C GLY A 61 -8.90 -21.31 6.14
N HIS A 62 -8.21 -20.21 6.44
CA HIS A 62 -8.15 -19.09 5.52
C HIS A 62 -7.16 -19.36 4.38
N VAL A 63 -7.50 -18.92 3.18
CA VAL A 63 -6.62 -18.97 2.02
C VAL A 63 -5.68 -17.77 2.06
N ILE A 64 -4.38 -18.01 2.01
CA ILE A 64 -3.35 -16.98 1.98
C ILE A 64 -2.85 -16.84 0.54
N GLY A 65 -2.96 -15.62 -0.01
CA GLY A 65 -2.50 -15.30 -1.36
C GLY A 65 -1.46 -14.19 -1.37
N LEU A 66 -0.67 -14.14 -2.44
CA LEU A 66 0.22 -13.02 -2.72
C LEU A 66 -0.60 -11.84 -3.27
N HIS A 67 -0.17 -10.64 -2.95
CA HIS A 67 -0.86 -9.42 -3.43
C HIS A 67 0.09 -8.50 -4.14
N SER A 68 1.19 -8.34 -4.14
CA SER A 68 2.24 -7.48 -4.67
C SER A 68 3.10 -6.86 -3.57
N HIS A 69 4.32 -6.53 -3.94
CA HIS A 69 5.28 -6.00 -2.99
C HIS A 69 5.07 -4.51 -2.70
N THR A 70 4.87 -3.70 -3.74
CA THR A 70 4.75 -2.23 -3.61
C THR A 70 3.37 -1.68 -3.96
N HIS A 71 2.43 -2.55 -4.29
CA HIS A 71 1.06 -2.21 -4.65
C HIS A 71 0.96 -1.15 -5.78
N PRO A 72 1.56 -1.38 -6.95
CA PRO A 72 1.48 -0.42 -8.05
C PRO A 72 0.05 -0.26 -8.53
N THR A 73 -0.36 0.97 -8.86
CA THR A 73 -1.72 1.28 -9.30
C THR A 73 -2.08 0.63 -10.64
N ASP A 74 -1.08 0.47 -11.51
CA ASP A 74 -1.25 -0.20 -12.80
C ASP A 74 -0.01 -1.05 -13.12
N LEU A 75 -0.08 -2.31 -12.77
CA LEU A 75 1.00 -3.27 -12.99
C LEU A 75 1.41 -3.38 -14.47
N LYS A 76 0.46 -3.26 -15.39
CA LYS A 76 0.71 -3.39 -16.83
C LYS A 76 1.66 -2.32 -17.39
N LYS A 77 1.69 -1.15 -16.76
CA LYS A 77 2.55 -0.04 -17.19
C LYS A 77 3.99 -0.17 -16.70
N LEU A 78 4.24 -1.10 -15.79
CA LEU A 78 5.60 -1.33 -15.30
C LEU A 78 6.43 -2.13 -16.31
N PRO A 79 7.74 -1.85 -16.44
CA PRO A 79 8.66 -2.74 -17.15
C PRO A 79 8.62 -4.16 -16.59
N GLU A 80 8.82 -5.18 -17.43
CA GLU A 80 8.74 -6.59 -17.05
C GLU A 80 9.57 -6.93 -15.81
N LYS A 81 10.79 -6.39 -15.70
CA LYS A 81 11.65 -6.57 -14.52
C LYS A 81 11.00 -6.09 -13.23
N GLN A 82 10.28 -4.97 -13.28
CA GLN A 82 9.55 -4.45 -12.13
C GLN A 82 8.30 -5.27 -11.82
N GLN A 83 7.58 -5.74 -12.86
CA GLN A 83 6.45 -6.65 -12.66
C GLN A 83 6.89 -7.94 -11.94
N ARG A 84 8.03 -8.51 -12.33
CA ARG A 84 8.61 -9.69 -11.65
C ARG A 84 9.03 -9.43 -10.20
N TYR A 85 9.40 -8.21 -9.87
CA TYR A 85 9.74 -7.81 -8.49
C TYR A 85 8.51 -7.76 -7.59
N GLU A 86 7.32 -7.54 -8.14
CA GLU A 86 6.08 -7.46 -7.37
C GLU A 86 5.56 -8.83 -6.88
N TYR A 87 6.06 -9.92 -7.44
CA TYR A 87 5.67 -11.30 -7.13
C TYR A 87 6.88 -12.23 -6.97
#